data_c9c11552708accc170d6a42eb5896529
#
_entry.id   c9c11552708accc170d6a42eb5896529
#
_cell.length_a   1.000
_cell.length_b   1.000
_cell.length_c   1.000
_cell.angle_alpha   90.00
_cell.angle_beta   90.00
_cell.angle_gamma   90.00
#
_symmetry.space_group_name_H-M   'P 1'
#
loop_
_entity.id
_entity.type
_entity.pdbx_description
1 polymer ?
#
loop_
_entity_poly.entity_id
_entity_poly.type
_entity_poly.pdbx_seq_one_letter_code
_entity_poly.pdbx_strand_id
1 'polypeptide(L)'
;MKLYIYDHCPFCARVAYIAQSLGLDIELVSVDYDDAQTLIDLIGKKMVPVLQKDDGSIMAESLDIIEYFMDLKSSDEQRVPSEQVTVFQTRAFPLSQRIGLPRWWKLDLAEYQSPTSKEAWRAAKETEELNFDKLIEQTPQFVEQINPLLKDAELLLNLENGESSLPLIDQAVYFSMLRGFCVEPSITWPPALERWLEKQSETLKLSLLR
;
A
#
# COMPACT_ATOMS: atom_id res chain seq x y z
N MET A 1 -12.82 -2.60 -16.00
CA MET A 1 -12.82 -3.24 -14.64
C MET A 1 -12.83 -2.18 -13.56
N LYS A 2 -13.32 -2.50 -12.33
CA LYS A 2 -13.28 -1.60 -11.17
C LYS A 2 -12.52 -2.25 -10.02
N LEU A 3 -11.61 -1.50 -9.40
CA LEU A 3 -10.84 -1.95 -8.24
C LEU A 3 -11.25 -1.09 -7.03
N TYR A 4 -11.98 -1.68 -6.08
CA TYR A 4 -12.39 -1.05 -4.84
C TYR A 4 -11.24 -1.07 -3.84
N ILE A 5 -10.89 0.10 -3.32
CA ILE A 5 -9.67 0.32 -2.52
C ILE A 5 -9.91 1.23 -1.31
N TYR A 6 -8.96 1.22 -0.40
CA TYR A 6 -8.60 2.35 0.45
C TYR A 6 -7.24 2.87 0.02
N ASP A 7 -7.08 4.18 -0.13
CA ASP A 7 -5.83 4.78 -0.60
C ASP A 7 -4.66 4.48 0.34
N HIS A 8 -4.89 4.43 1.67
CA HIS A 8 -3.83 4.08 2.63
C HIS A 8 -3.41 2.61 2.58
N CYS A 9 -4.23 1.72 2.03
CA CYS A 9 -4.03 0.27 2.12
C CYS A 9 -2.85 -0.20 1.27
N PRO A 10 -1.81 -0.83 1.86
CA PRO A 10 -0.66 -1.32 1.09
C PRO A 10 -1.03 -2.46 0.14
N PHE A 11 -2.00 -3.30 0.49
CA PHE A 11 -2.47 -4.39 -0.37
C PHE A 11 -3.22 -3.87 -1.59
N CYS A 12 -3.95 -2.76 -1.46
CA CYS A 12 -4.56 -2.05 -2.59
C CYS A 12 -3.49 -1.42 -3.48
N ALA A 13 -2.52 -0.74 -2.86
CA ALA A 13 -1.45 -0.06 -3.59
C ALA A 13 -0.62 -1.01 -4.46
N ARG A 14 -0.29 -2.23 -3.98
CA ARG A 14 0.45 -3.19 -4.80
C ARG A 14 -0.36 -3.72 -6.00
N VAL A 15 -1.69 -3.90 -5.82
CA VAL A 15 -2.57 -4.29 -6.95
C VAL A 15 -2.65 -3.18 -7.97
N ALA A 16 -2.84 -1.94 -7.53
CA ALA A 16 -2.86 -0.77 -8.41
C ALA A 16 -1.51 -0.56 -9.10
N TYR A 17 -0.38 -0.78 -8.41
CA TYR A 17 0.97 -0.73 -8.98
C TYR A 17 1.11 -1.69 -10.17
N ILE A 18 0.74 -2.96 -9.99
CA ILE A 18 0.78 -3.97 -11.06
C ILE A 18 -0.15 -3.59 -12.21
N ALA A 19 -1.38 -3.17 -11.91
CA ALA A 19 -2.35 -2.77 -12.92
C ALA A 19 -1.82 -1.65 -13.82
N GLN A 20 -1.28 -0.58 -13.22
CA GLN A 20 -0.73 0.56 -13.94
C GLN A 20 0.53 0.18 -14.72
N SER A 21 1.44 -0.60 -14.13
CA SER A 21 2.64 -1.07 -14.81
C SER A 21 2.36 -1.93 -16.04
N LEU A 22 1.30 -2.72 -15.99
CA LEU A 22 0.85 -3.54 -17.13
C LEU A 22 -0.02 -2.74 -18.14
N GLY A 23 -0.29 -1.46 -17.90
CA GLY A 23 -1.15 -0.64 -18.75
C GLY A 23 -2.58 -1.17 -18.84
N LEU A 24 -3.14 -1.64 -17.72
CA LEU A 24 -4.53 -2.08 -17.64
C LEU A 24 -5.44 -0.87 -17.43
N ASP A 25 -6.56 -0.82 -18.14
CA ASP A 25 -7.60 0.19 -17.95
C ASP A 25 -8.49 -0.24 -16.76
N ILE A 26 -8.17 0.30 -15.58
CA ILE A 26 -8.87 -0.01 -14.34
C ILE A 26 -9.31 1.29 -13.66
N GLU A 27 -10.60 1.38 -13.37
CA GLU A 27 -11.17 2.42 -12.51
C GLU A 27 -10.84 2.10 -11.05
N LEU A 28 -10.08 2.97 -10.37
CA LEU A 28 -9.87 2.90 -8.92
C LEU A 28 -11.05 3.55 -8.22
N VAL A 29 -11.77 2.77 -7.42
CA VAL A 29 -12.94 3.21 -6.66
C VAL A 29 -12.57 3.24 -5.18
N SER A 30 -12.27 4.42 -4.65
CA SER A 30 -12.08 4.61 -3.21
C SER A 30 -13.42 4.49 -2.49
N VAL A 31 -13.50 3.62 -1.50
CA VAL A 31 -14.69 3.40 -0.68
C VAL A 31 -14.54 4.21 0.60
N ASP A 32 -15.59 4.93 1.04
CA ASP A 32 -15.57 5.62 2.33
C ASP A 32 -15.28 4.63 3.47
N TYR A 33 -14.44 5.04 4.44
CA TYR A 33 -14.02 4.08 5.46
C TYR A 33 -15.15 3.58 6.36
N ASP A 34 -16.23 4.34 6.52
CA ASP A 34 -17.44 3.94 7.23
C ASP A 34 -18.47 3.20 6.34
N ASP A 35 -18.30 3.20 5.02
CA ASP A 35 -19.14 2.40 4.11
C ASP A 35 -18.70 0.94 4.08
N ALA A 36 -19.16 0.17 5.08
CA ALA A 36 -18.96 -1.27 5.08
C ALA A 36 -19.90 -1.99 4.10
N GLN A 37 -21.07 -1.40 3.80
CA GLN A 37 -22.13 -2.07 3.06
C GLN A 37 -21.72 -2.37 1.64
N THR A 38 -21.09 -1.42 0.95
CA THR A 38 -20.57 -1.62 -0.41
C THR A 38 -19.68 -2.87 -0.50
N LEU A 39 -18.75 -3.06 0.44
CA LEU A 39 -17.85 -4.21 0.42
C LEU A 39 -18.54 -5.52 0.86
N ILE A 40 -19.48 -5.43 1.80
CA ILE A 40 -20.29 -6.57 2.25
C ILE A 40 -21.16 -7.10 1.10
N ASP A 41 -21.76 -6.22 0.32
CA ASP A 41 -22.59 -6.59 -0.83
C ASP A 41 -21.76 -7.28 -1.94
N LEU A 42 -20.49 -6.90 -2.09
CA LEU A 42 -19.60 -7.49 -3.09
C LEU A 42 -19.03 -8.86 -2.65
N ILE A 43 -18.56 -8.99 -1.41
CA ILE A 43 -17.79 -10.16 -0.95
C ILE A 43 -18.19 -10.70 0.43
N GLY A 44 -19.26 -10.20 1.04
CA GLY A 44 -19.75 -10.64 2.35
C GLY A 44 -18.96 -10.13 3.56
N LYS A 45 -17.94 -9.29 3.36
CA LYS A 45 -17.07 -8.77 4.43
C LYS A 45 -16.49 -7.40 4.07
N LYS A 46 -16.19 -6.57 5.09
CA LYS A 46 -15.49 -5.29 4.91
C LYS A 46 -13.98 -5.52 4.70
N MET A 47 -13.56 -5.73 3.47
CA MET A 47 -12.17 -5.98 3.09
C MET A 47 -11.86 -5.39 1.71
N VAL A 48 -10.65 -4.86 1.53
CA VAL A 48 -10.08 -4.40 0.25
C VAL A 48 -8.69 -5.01 0.06
N PRO A 49 -8.18 -5.14 -1.18
CA PRO A 49 -8.81 -4.77 -2.45
C PRO A 49 -9.89 -5.76 -2.92
N VAL A 50 -10.85 -5.26 -3.70
CA VAL A 50 -11.86 -6.07 -4.38
C VAL A 50 -11.89 -5.67 -5.85
N LEU A 51 -11.76 -6.61 -6.75
CA LEU A 51 -11.88 -6.41 -8.20
C LEU A 51 -13.26 -6.82 -8.70
N GLN A 52 -13.95 -5.92 -9.39
CA GLN A 52 -15.09 -6.23 -10.24
C GLN A 52 -14.61 -6.28 -11.69
N LYS A 53 -14.70 -7.46 -12.31
CA LYS A 53 -14.33 -7.69 -13.70
C LYS A 53 -15.39 -7.14 -14.67
N ASP A 54 -15.05 -7.08 -15.96
CA ASP A 54 -15.97 -6.57 -17.00
C ASP A 54 -17.19 -7.47 -17.21
N ASP A 55 -17.10 -8.77 -16.90
CA ASP A 55 -18.22 -9.70 -16.92
C ASP A 55 -19.12 -9.63 -15.66
N GLY A 56 -18.78 -8.74 -14.73
CA GLY A 56 -19.48 -8.53 -13.46
C GLY A 56 -19.05 -9.49 -12.33
N SER A 57 -18.19 -10.47 -12.60
CA SER A 57 -17.67 -11.35 -11.55
C SER A 57 -16.75 -10.61 -10.59
N ILE A 58 -16.74 -11.05 -9.33
CA ILE A 58 -16.01 -10.40 -8.23
C ILE A 58 -14.85 -11.27 -7.79
N MET A 59 -13.71 -10.63 -7.53
CA MET A 59 -12.50 -11.28 -7.02
C MET A 59 -11.95 -10.47 -5.84
N ALA A 60 -11.50 -11.16 -4.81
CA ALA A 60 -10.79 -10.59 -3.65
C ALA A 60 -9.41 -11.26 -3.55
N GLU A 61 -8.65 -10.89 -2.51
CA GLU A 61 -7.25 -11.26 -2.26
C GLU A 61 -6.27 -10.67 -3.28
N SER A 62 -5.33 -9.88 -2.76
CA SER A 62 -4.46 -9.05 -3.62
C SER A 62 -3.54 -9.87 -4.54
N LEU A 63 -3.07 -11.05 -4.10
CA LEU A 63 -2.21 -11.89 -4.94
C LEU A 63 -3.00 -12.57 -6.05
N ASP A 64 -4.23 -13.01 -5.78
CA ASP A 64 -5.10 -13.62 -6.79
C ASP A 64 -5.48 -12.59 -7.88
N ILE A 65 -5.76 -11.34 -7.45
CA ILE A 65 -6.03 -10.25 -8.40
C ILE A 65 -4.79 -9.95 -9.27
N ILE A 66 -3.61 -9.93 -8.67
CA ILE A 66 -2.34 -9.71 -9.39
C ILE A 66 -2.10 -10.84 -10.41
N GLU A 67 -2.30 -12.10 -10.01
CA GLU A 67 -2.18 -13.24 -10.92
C GLU A 67 -3.12 -13.10 -12.09
N TYR A 68 -4.39 -12.77 -11.86
CA TYR A 68 -5.37 -12.51 -12.89
C TYR A 68 -4.93 -11.38 -13.88
N PHE A 69 -4.34 -10.29 -13.36
CA PHE A 69 -3.85 -9.21 -14.21
C PHE A 69 -2.67 -9.63 -15.11
N MET A 70 -1.77 -10.44 -14.55
CA MET A 70 -0.64 -10.99 -15.29
C MET A 70 -1.11 -11.96 -16.39
N ASP A 71 -2.15 -12.77 -16.12
CA ASP A 71 -2.77 -13.65 -17.12
C ASP A 71 -3.42 -12.87 -18.25
N LEU A 72 -4.15 -11.79 -17.95
CA LEU A 72 -4.76 -10.92 -18.96
C LEU A 72 -3.74 -10.34 -19.95
N LYS A 73 -2.51 -10.11 -19.51
CA LYS A 73 -1.42 -9.57 -20.34
C LYS A 73 -0.48 -10.65 -20.87
N SER A 74 -0.76 -11.93 -20.62
CA SER A 74 0.14 -13.05 -20.95
C SER A 74 1.57 -12.77 -20.49
N SER A 75 1.71 -12.21 -19.26
CA SER A 75 3.00 -11.82 -18.72
C SER A 75 3.76 -13.04 -18.21
N ASP A 76 5.04 -13.14 -18.59
CA ASP A 76 5.97 -14.17 -18.09
C ASP A 76 6.66 -13.75 -16.79
N GLU A 77 6.29 -12.59 -16.21
CA GLU A 77 6.81 -12.08 -14.96
C GLU A 77 6.52 -13.02 -13.78
N GLN A 78 7.40 -12.97 -12.77
CA GLN A 78 7.21 -13.68 -11.51
C GLN A 78 5.89 -13.27 -10.84
N ARG A 79 5.10 -14.26 -10.38
CA ARG A 79 3.75 -14.03 -9.84
C ARG A 79 3.68 -14.01 -8.32
N VAL A 80 4.66 -14.61 -7.67
CA VAL A 80 4.74 -14.72 -6.21
C VAL A 80 5.91 -13.87 -5.72
N PRO A 81 5.72 -13.07 -4.66
CA PRO A 81 6.81 -12.31 -4.08
C PRO A 81 7.98 -13.20 -3.68
N SER A 82 9.21 -12.74 -3.91
CA SER A 82 10.41 -13.46 -3.48
C SER A 82 10.47 -13.59 -1.95
N GLU A 83 11.23 -14.57 -1.47
CA GLU A 83 11.45 -14.75 -0.03
C GLU A 83 12.03 -13.48 0.60
N GLN A 84 12.96 -12.83 -0.08
CA GLN A 84 13.62 -11.62 0.37
C GLN A 84 12.64 -10.47 0.60
N VAL A 85 11.72 -10.23 -0.34
CA VAL A 85 10.72 -9.18 -0.20
C VAL A 85 9.64 -9.55 0.81
N THR A 86 9.34 -10.83 0.98
CA THR A 86 8.43 -11.32 2.02
C THR A 86 9.00 -11.07 3.41
N VAL A 87 10.29 -11.29 3.61
CA VAL A 87 11.00 -10.94 4.87
C VAL A 87 10.96 -9.44 5.11
N PHE A 88 11.24 -8.63 4.07
CA PHE A 88 11.13 -7.18 4.18
C PHE A 88 9.71 -6.75 4.58
N GLN A 89 8.68 -7.24 3.90
CA GLN A 89 7.27 -6.93 4.22
C GLN A 89 6.93 -7.29 5.67
N THR A 90 7.37 -8.44 6.15
CA THR A 90 7.11 -8.91 7.53
C THR A 90 7.72 -7.95 8.56
N ARG A 91 8.88 -7.36 8.29
CA ARG A 91 9.54 -6.36 9.15
C ARG A 91 8.91 -4.98 9.00
N ALA A 92 8.58 -4.57 7.77
CA ALA A 92 8.07 -3.25 7.44
C ALA A 92 6.62 -3.03 7.90
N PHE A 93 5.76 -4.03 7.74
CA PHE A 93 4.31 -3.88 7.96
C PHE A 93 3.95 -3.45 9.39
N PRO A 94 4.46 -4.05 10.48
CA PRO A 94 4.18 -3.60 11.83
C PRO A 94 4.66 -2.17 12.09
N LEU A 95 5.82 -1.77 11.56
CA LEU A 95 6.34 -0.41 11.69
C LEU A 95 5.49 0.60 10.92
N SER A 96 5.08 0.24 9.70
CA SER A 96 4.17 1.06 8.89
C SER A 96 2.83 1.30 9.60
N GLN A 97 2.28 0.29 10.27
CA GLN A 97 1.08 0.45 11.09
C GLN A 97 1.31 1.41 12.26
N ARG A 98 2.41 1.27 13.01
CA ARG A 98 2.71 2.13 14.17
C ARG A 98 2.91 3.60 13.78
N ILE A 99 3.52 3.86 12.64
CA ILE A 99 3.68 5.22 12.10
C ILE A 99 2.39 5.72 11.45
N GLY A 100 1.74 4.90 10.65
CA GLY A 100 0.64 5.30 9.79
C GLY A 100 -0.71 5.40 10.47
N LEU A 101 -1.08 4.42 11.32
CA LEU A 101 -2.42 4.39 11.93
C LEU A 101 -2.81 5.71 12.64
N PRO A 102 -1.94 6.36 13.43
CA PRO A 102 -2.27 7.62 14.08
C PRO A 102 -2.22 8.84 13.13
N ARG A 103 -1.80 8.69 11.87
CA ARG A 103 -1.54 9.80 10.93
C ARG A 103 -2.36 9.74 9.65
N TRP A 104 -2.52 8.56 9.02
CA TRP A 104 -3.16 8.45 7.68
C TRP A 104 -4.55 9.04 7.61
N TRP A 105 -5.37 8.88 8.65
CA TRP A 105 -6.73 9.43 8.70
C TRP A 105 -6.79 10.96 8.75
N LYS A 106 -5.64 11.63 8.94
CA LYS A 106 -5.51 13.09 8.91
C LYS A 106 -5.13 13.62 7.53
N LEU A 107 -4.71 12.72 6.62
CA LEU A 107 -4.39 13.06 5.25
C LEU A 107 -5.68 13.30 4.45
N ASP A 108 -5.53 14.01 3.33
CA ASP A 108 -6.62 14.25 2.37
C ASP A 108 -6.78 13.03 1.44
N LEU A 109 -7.17 11.88 2.02
CA LEU A 109 -7.44 10.65 1.28
C LEU A 109 -8.94 10.49 1.05
N ALA A 110 -9.30 9.87 -0.08
CA ALA A 110 -10.69 9.77 -0.51
C ALA A 110 -11.58 9.06 0.51
N GLU A 111 -11.08 8.02 1.17
CA GLU A 111 -11.81 7.26 2.18
C GLU A 111 -12.04 7.99 3.52
N TYR A 112 -11.43 9.17 3.71
CA TYR A 112 -11.52 9.96 4.96
C TYR A 112 -12.12 11.34 4.76
N GLN A 113 -12.93 11.56 3.72
CA GLN A 113 -13.52 12.86 3.44
C GLN A 113 -14.63 13.25 4.43
N SER A 114 -15.30 12.29 5.05
CA SER A 114 -16.33 12.55 6.04
C SER A 114 -15.82 12.48 7.49
N PRO A 115 -16.40 13.24 8.44
CA PRO A 115 -16.10 13.08 9.86
C PRO A 115 -16.41 11.66 10.37
N THR A 116 -17.48 11.04 9.89
CA THR A 116 -17.90 9.68 10.27
C THR A 116 -16.90 8.63 9.83
N SER A 117 -16.28 8.76 8.65
CA SER A 117 -15.19 7.89 8.20
C SER A 117 -13.96 7.98 9.11
N LYS A 118 -13.60 9.19 9.58
CA LYS A 118 -12.49 9.40 10.50
C LYS A 118 -12.76 8.80 11.88
N GLU A 119 -13.98 8.96 12.39
CA GLU A 119 -14.41 8.34 13.64
C GLU A 119 -14.42 6.81 13.54
N ALA A 120 -14.94 6.27 12.45
CA ALA A 120 -14.94 4.82 12.18
C ALA A 120 -13.54 4.25 12.10
N TRP A 121 -12.57 5.00 11.51
CA TRP A 121 -11.17 4.61 11.51
C TRP A 121 -10.62 4.49 12.92
N ARG A 122 -10.75 5.53 13.74
CA ARG A 122 -10.27 5.51 15.13
C ARG A 122 -10.89 4.37 15.91
N ALA A 123 -12.22 4.21 15.84
CA ALA A 123 -12.94 3.14 16.53
C ALA A 123 -12.46 1.73 16.12
N ALA A 124 -12.06 1.55 14.85
CA ALA A 124 -11.61 0.25 14.34
C ALA A 124 -10.11 -0.03 14.58
N LYS A 125 -9.27 1.00 14.68
CA LYS A 125 -7.81 0.87 14.67
C LYS A 125 -7.13 1.29 15.95
N GLU A 126 -7.75 2.16 16.74
CA GLU A 126 -7.21 2.57 18.02
C GLU A 126 -7.59 1.54 19.09
N THR A 127 -6.60 0.88 19.67
CA THR A 127 -6.76 -0.12 20.73
C THR A 127 -5.84 0.25 21.91
N GLU A 128 -5.91 -0.49 23.02
CA GLU A 128 -4.98 -0.28 24.13
C GLU A 128 -3.51 -0.46 23.72
N GLU A 129 -3.23 -1.47 22.87
CA GLU A 129 -1.89 -1.72 22.32
C GLU A 129 -1.48 -0.70 21.24
N LEU A 130 -2.43 -0.30 20.40
CA LEU A 130 -2.23 0.67 19.32
C LEU A 130 -2.87 2.03 19.67
N ASN A 131 -2.60 2.53 20.88
CA ASN A 131 -3.06 3.84 21.30
C ASN A 131 -2.36 4.94 20.50
N PHE A 132 -3.11 5.77 19.80
CA PHE A 132 -2.56 6.72 18.82
C PHE A 132 -1.66 7.78 19.44
N ASP A 133 -1.98 8.26 20.64
CA ASP A 133 -1.16 9.27 21.32
C ASP A 133 0.18 8.67 21.75
N LYS A 134 0.16 7.47 22.33
CA LYS A 134 1.40 6.72 22.68
C LYS A 134 2.24 6.39 21.45
N LEU A 135 1.63 6.01 20.33
CA LEU A 135 2.36 5.74 19.08
C LEU A 135 3.03 7.02 18.54
N ILE A 136 2.39 8.18 18.68
CA ILE A 136 2.99 9.47 18.31
C ILE A 136 4.18 9.80 19.22
N GLU A 137 4.05 9.62 20.53
CA GLU A 137 5.15 9.83 21.49
C GLU A 137 6.35 8.90 21.23
N GLN A 138 6.08 7.67 20.80
CA GLN A 138 7.10 6.66 20.49
C GLN A 138 7.70 6.79 19.07
N THR A 139 7.29 7.78 18.28
CA THR A 139 7.79 7.99 16.91
C THR A 139 9.33 7.92 16.79
N PRO A 140 10.14 8.56 17.67
CA PRO A 140 11.60 8.46 17.56
C PRO A 140 12.12 7.03 17.60
N GLN A 141 11.54 6.17 18.45
CA GLN A 141 11.93 4.76 18.58
C GLN A 141 11.57 3.95 17.31
N PHE A 142 10.46 4.27 16.64
CA PHE A 142 10.09 3.63 15.38
C PHE A 142 10.99 4.11 14.24
N VAL A 143 11.33 5.40 14.19
CA VAL A 143 12.26 5.96 13.21
C VAL A 143 13.64 5.31 13.30
N GLU A 144 14.17 5.05 14.51
CA GLU A 144 15.41 4.31 14.70
C GLU A 144 15.38 2.89 14.12
N GLN A 145 14.20 2.25 14.07
CA GLN A 145 14.03 0.92 13.45
C GLN A 145 13.78 1.01 11.94
N ILE A 146 13.10 2.07 11.48
CA ILE A 146 12.77 2.27 10.07
C ILE A 146 14.01 2.67 9.25
N ASN A 147 14.85 3.58 9.77
CA ASN A 147 16.00 4.08 9.01
C ASN A 147 16.96 2.96 8.51
N PRO A 148 17.36 1.96 9.33
CA PRO A 148 18.12 0.82 8.79
C PRO A 148 17.32 -0.05 7.83
N LEU A 149 16.00 -0.22 8.04
CA LEU A 149 15.14 -0.96 7.12
C LEU A 149 15.08 -0.32 5.73
N LEU A 150 15.07 1.03 5.65
CA LEU A 150 15.11 1.75 4.37
C LEU A 150 16.46 1.58 3.66
N LYS A 151 17.58 1.52 4.40
CA LYS A 151 18.89 1.22 3.82
C LYS A 151 18.95 -0.20 3.25
N ASP A 152 18.39 -1.17 3.99
CA ASP A 152 18.23 -2.53 3.48
C ASP A 152 17.41 -2.54 2.18
N ALA A 153 16.28 -1.81 2.15
CA ALA A 153 15.41 -1.72 0.97
C ALA A 153 16.12 -1.11 -0.24
N GLU A 154 16.93 -0.06 -0.06
CA GLU A 154 17.72 0.54 -1.14
C GLU A 154 18.69 -0.48 -1.77
N LEU A 155 19.39 -1.23 -0.93
CA LEU A 155 20.32 -2.28 -1.40
C LEU A 155 19.58 -3.41 -2.11
N LEU A 156 18.45 -3.85 -1.53
CA LEU A 156 17.67 -4.98 -2.04
C LEU A 156 16.94 -4.67 -3.35
N LEU A 157 16.49 -3.43 -3.53
CA LEU A 157 15.88 -2.97 -4.79
C LEU A 157 16.88 -2.94 -5.95
N ASN A 158 18.18 -3.01 -5.68
CA ASN A 158 19.23 -3.01 -6.70
C ASN A 158 19.04 -1.90 -7.74
N LEU A 159 19.01 -0.65 -7.25
CA LEU A 159 18.67 0.51 -8.06
C LEU A 159 19.82 0.93 -8.98
N GLU A 160 19.59 0.85 -10.29
CA GLU A 160 20.51 1.34 -11.32
C GLU A 160 19.83 2.46 -12.13
N ASN A 161 20.43 3.63 -12.16
CA ASN A 161 19.87 4.81 -12.86
C ASN A 161 18.43 5.15 -12.45
N GLY A 162 18.03 4.83 -11.22
CA GLY A 162 16.69 5.08 -10.70
C GLY A 162 15.63 4.06 -11.12
N GLU A 163 16.06 2.91 -11.65
CA GLU A 163 15.22 1.76 -11.96
C GLU A 163 15.63 0.57 -11.09
N SER A 164 14.68 -0.32 -10.80
CA SER A 164 14.95 -1.59 -10.14
C SER A 164 14.94 -2.73 -11.17
N SER A 165 15.89 -3.66 -11.02
CA SER A 165 15.93 -4.89 -11.82
C SER A 165 15.15 -6.05 -11.21
N LEU A 166 14.47 -5.83 -10.09
CA LEU A 166 13.66 -6.86 -9.45
C LEU A 166 12.40 -7.20 -10.28
N PRO A 167 11.83 -8.40 -10.09
CA PRO A 167 10.51 -8.73 -10.62
C PRO A 167 9.45 -7.68 -10.24
N LEU A 168 8.49 -7.47 -11.13
CA LEU A 168 7.45 -6.44 -10.97
C LEU A 168 6.67 -6.61 -9.66
N ILE A 169 6.37 -7.85 -9.26
CA ILE A 169 5.67 -8.15 -8.01
C ILE A 169 6.48 -7.70 -6.77
N ASP A 170 7.79 -7.88 -6.79
CA ASP A 170 8.67 -7.46 -5.69
C ASP A 170 8.72 -5.94 -5.59
N GLN A 171 8.85 -5.25 -6.73
CA GLN A 171 8.77 -3.78 -6.77
C GLN A 171 7.45 -3.26 -6.22
N ALA A 172 6.32 -3.90 -6.57
CA ALA A 172 4.99 -3.54 -6.08
C ALA A 172 4.87 -3.68 -4.55
N VAL A 173 5.47 -4.71 -3.97
CA VAL A 173 5.50 -4.90 -2.51
C VAL A 173 6.38 -3.82 -1.85
N TYR A 174 7.59 -3.54 -2.37
CA TYR A 174 8.42 -2.46 -1.84
C TYR A 174 7.70 -1.12 -1.90
N PHE A 175 7.17 -0.74 -3.06
CA PHE A 175 6.44 0.51 -3.23
C PHE A 175 5.30 0.63 -2.22
N SER A 176 4.48 -0.41 -2.11
CA SER A 176 3.28 -0.40 -1.27
C SER A 176 3.59 -0.26 0.23
N MET A 177 4.70 -0.86 0.69
CA MET A 177 5.13 -0.74 2.08
C MET A 177 5.81 0.61 2.35
N LEU A 178 6.72 1.03 1.46
CA LEU A 178 7.52 2.24 1.63
C LEU A 178 6.67 3.50 1.61
N ARG A 179 5.67 3.60 0.72
CA ARG A 179 4.79 4.77 0.67
C ARG A 179 4.08 5.07 2.00
N GLY A 180 3.85 4.04 2.80
CA GLY A 180 3.22 4.17 4.11
C GLY A 180 4.05 4.95 5.14
N PHE A 181 5.37 4.98 4.97
CA PHE A 181 6.28 5.73 5.83
C PHE A 181 6.38 7.21 5.49
N CYS A 182 5.94 7.62 4.30
CA CYS A 182 6.05 9.00 3.83
C CYS A 182 5.27 10.01 4.70
N VAL A 183 4.33 9.55 5.50
CA VAL A 183 3.53 10.38 6.43
C VAL A 183 4.35 10.94 7.60
N GLU A 184 5.56 10.41 7.85
CA GLU A 184 6.40 10.83 8.98
C GLU A 184 7.67 11.55 8.51
N PRO A 185 7.73 12.88 8.65
CA PRO A 185 8.82 13.69 8.09
C PRO A 185 10.18 13.52 8.77
N SER A 186 10.24 12.93 9.96
CA SER A 186 11.50 12.69 10.67
C SER A 186 12.27 11.44 10.19
N ILE A 187 11.68 10.67 9.29
CA ILE A 187 12.33 9.51 8.67
C ILE A 187 13.42 10.00 7.71
N THR A 188 14.62 9.43 7.82
CA THR A 188 15.74 9.74 6.94
C THR A 188 15.76 8.79 5.76
N TRP A 189 15.36 9.27 4.60
CA TRP A 189 15.31 8.49 3.37
C TRP A 189 16.69 8.38 2.71
N PRO A 190 17.14 7.19 2.32
CA PRO A 190 18.27 7.03 1.40
C PRO A 190 17.93 7.70 0.05
N PRO A 191 18.83 8.56 -0.50
CA PRO A 191 18.48 9.40 -1.64
C PRO A 191 18.10 8.66 -2.93
N ALA A 192 18.67 7.46 -3.17
CA ALA A 192 18.32 6.68 -4.37
C ALA A 192 16.94 6.02 -4.19
N LEU A 193 16.64 5.55 -2.98
CA LEU A 193 15.34 4.97 -2.65
C LEU A 193 14.22 6.00 -2.75
N GLU A 194 14.43 7.20 -2.22
CA GLU A 194 13.45 8.29 -2.28
C GLU A 194 13.15 8.68 -3.74
N ARG A 195 14.17 8.89 -4.56
CA ARG A 195 13.99 9.19 -5.99
C ARG A 195 13.26 8.07 -6.73
N TRP A 196 13.57 6.81 -6.43
CA TRP A 196 12.86 5.68 -7.03
C TRP A 196 11.37 5.72 -6.64
N LEU A 197 11.08 5.88 -5.36
CA LEU A 197 9.70 5.91 -4.85
C LEU A 197 8.88 7.05 -5.49
N GLU A 198 9.46 8.25 -5.60
CA GLU A 198 8.85 9.41 -6.24
C GLU A 198 8.60 9.15 -7.74
N LYS A 199 9.61 8.63 -8.44
CA LYS A 199 9.47 8.28 -9.86
C LYS A 199 8.36 7.25 -10.11
N GLN A 200 8.27 6.20 -9.27
CA GLN A 200 7.19 5.21 -9.37
C GLN A 200 5.83 5.86 -9.12
N SER A 201 5.74 6.71 -8.09
CA SER A 201 4.51 7.46 -7.76
C SER A 201 4.03 8.32 -8.95
N GLU A 202 4.92 9.09 -9.56
CA GLU A 202 4.60 9.95 -10.70
C GLU A 202 4.23 9.13 -11.95
N THR A 203 5.03 8.12 -12.28
CA THR A 203 4.84 7.29 -13.49
C THR A 203 3.53 6.53 -13.45
N LEU A 204 3.20 5.95 -12.30
CA LEU A 204 2.03 5.10 -12.11
C LEU A 204 0.81 5.87 -11.57
N LYS A 205 0.96 7.15 -11.28
CA LYS A 205 -0.09 8.02 -10.72
C LYS A 205 -0.66 7.46 -9.41
N LEU A 206 0.20 6.91 -8.58
CA LEU A 206 -0.12 6.38 -7.26
C LEU A 206 0.46 7.28 -6.18
N SER A 207 -0.39 7.99 -5.45
CA SER A 207 0.03 8.99 -4.46
C SER A 207 0.88 8.39 -3.34
N LEU A 208 1.92 9.10 -2.92
CA LEU A 208 2.59 8.85 -1.64
C LEU A 208 1.70 9.37 -0.50
N LEU A 209 1.79 8.75 0.66
CA LEU A 209 1.01 9.15 1.85
C LEU A 209 1.74 10.28 2.60
N ARG A 210 1.57 11.51 2.10
CA ARG A 210 2.20 12.74 2.63
C ARG A 210 1.15 13.79 2.99
#